data_37cf648f62044e9f58f3855823b476c2
#
_entry.id   37cf648f62044e9f58f3855823b476c2
#
_cell.length_a   1.000
_cell.length_b   1.000
_cell.length_c   1.000
_cell.angle_alpha   90.00
_cell.angle_beta   90.00
_cell.angle_gamma   90.00
#
_symmetry.space_group_name_H-M   'P 1'
#
loop_
_entity.id
_entity.type
_entity.pdbx_description
1 polymer ?
#
loop_
_entity_poly.entity_id
_entity_poly.type
_entity_poly.pdbx_seq_one_letter_code
_entity_poly.pdbx_strand_id
1 'polypeptide(L)'
;SWCGGTCRWGTSEKLRALKAHTKDGIDYVGIAADETHRFEKEKRPNRVLPLRDWGITEADALQYCYTKGFVWHEDGVRLYELLDRVSCWCCGNKNLKELKNMYLYLPWYWKKLKELQLNTDRPYRRNSGETIFDLEERFKREMQQK
;
A
#
# COMPACT_ATOMS: atom_id res chain seq x y z
N SER A 1 -14.19 5.62 8.91
CA SER A 1 -13.30 4.85 9.79
C SER A 1 -12.16 4.23 9.00
N TRP A 2 -10.99 4.08 9.60
CA TRP A 2 -9.83 3.47 8.98
C TRP A 2 -10.06 2.00 8.61
N CYS A 3 -9.71 1.60 7.40
CA CYS A 3 -9.65 0.19 7.02
C CYS A 3 -8.36 -0.44 7.53
N GLY A 4 -8.46 -1.44 8.41
CA GLY A 4 -7.32 -2.27 8.81
C GLY A 4 -7.51 -3.72 8.34
N GLY A 5 -6.42 -4.41 8.05
CA GLY A 5 -6.46 -5.76 7.48
C GLY A 5 -6.91 -5.76 6.02
N THR A 6 -7.76 -6.68 5.61
CA THR A 6 -8.28 -6.74 4.23
C THR A 6 -9.19 -5.55 3.95
N CYS A 7 -8.80 -4.72 2.98
CA CYS A 7 -9.57 -3.55 2.60
C CYS A 7 -10.84 -3.95 1.84
N ARG A 8 -12.01 -3.65 2.40
CA ARG A 8 -13.30 -3.90 1.75
C ARG A 8 -13.42 -3.17 0.41
N TRP A 9 -13.00 -1.91 0.35
CA TRP A 9 -13.09 -1.07 -0.85
C TRP A 9 -12.09 -1.46 -1.94
N GLY A 10 -10.81 -1.53 -1.57
CA GLY A 10 -9.74 -1.73 -2.54
C GLY A 10 -9.54 -3.18 -2.97
N THR A 11 -9.84 -4.14 -2.10
CA THR A 11 -9.56 -5.55 -2.37
C THR A 11 -10.85 -6.35 -2.61
N SER A 12 -11.77 -6.33 -1.65
CA SER A 12 -12.96 -7.20 -1.73
C SER A 12 -13.88 -6.82 -2.88
N GLU A 13 -14.11 -5.54 -3.12
CA GLU A 13 -14.98 -5.09 -4.21
C GLU A 13 -14.35 -5.32 -5.59
N LYS A 14 -13.04 -5.07 -5.74
CA LYS A 14 -12.33 -5.40 -6.98
C LYS A 14 -12.38 -6.89 -7.28
N LEU A 15 -12.13 -7.73 -6.27
CA LEU A 15 -12.20 -9.19 -6.45
C LEU A 15 -13.60 -9.67 -6.77
N ARG A 16 -14.64 -9.04 -6.22
CA ARG A 16 -16.03 -9.37 -6.54
C ARG A 16 -16.34 -9.09 -8.02
N ALA A 17 -15.95 -7.91 -8.50
CA ALA A 17 -16.15 -7.53 -9.91
C ALA A 17 -15.36 -8.46 -10.85
N LEU A 18 -14.08 -8.71 -10.56
CA LEU A 18 -13.25 -9.63 -11.35
C LEU A 18 -13.88 -11.02 -11.42
N LYS A 19 -14.25 -11.60 -10.28
CA LYS A 19 -14.88 -12.94 -10.24
C LYS A 19 -16.17 -13.04 -11.03
N ALA A 20 -16.94 -11.95 -11.13
CA ALA A 20 -18.15 -11.93 -11.94
C ALA A 20 -17.87 -12.07 -13.45
N HIS A 21 -16.70 -11.61 -13.89
CA HIS A 21 -16.29 -11.63 -15.31
C HIS A 21 -15.35 -12.78 -15.68
N THR A 22 -14.66 -13.39 -14.69
CA THR A 22 -13.62 -14.41 -14.93
C THR A 22 -14.02 -15.80 -14.43
N LYS A 23 -15.31 -16.16 -14.50
CA LYS A 23 -15.84 -17.40 -13.90
C LYS A 23 -15.12 -18.67 -14.38
N ASP A 24 -14.81 -18.76 -15.67
CA ASP A 24 -14.26 -19.95 -16.33
C ASP A 24 -12.89 -19.68 -16.98
N GLY A 25 -12.26 -18.56 -16.64
CA GLY A 25 -10.99 -18.14 -17.21
C GLY A 25 -9.77 -18.52 -16.35
N ILE A 26 -8.59 -18.33 -16.93
CA ILE A 26 -7.32 -18.40 -16.21
C ILE A 26 -6.99 -17.01 -15.68
N ASP A 27 -6.81 -16.90 -14.36
CA ASP A 27 -6.42 -15.67 -13.68
C ASP A 27 -4.88 -15.52 -13.69
N TYR A 28 -4.35 -14.57 -14.43
CA TYR A 28 -2.94 -14.17 -14.33
C TYR A 28 -2.77 -13.15 -13.20
N VAL A 29 -2.01 -13.50 -12.18
CA VAL A 29 -1.87 -12.68 -10.97
C VAL A 29 -0.42 -12.26 -10.79
N GLY A 30 -0.18 -10.96 -10.68
CA GLY A 30 1.14 -10.37 -10.48
C GLY A 30 1.64 -10.49 -9.04
N ILE A 31 1.96 -11.71 -8.61
CA ILE A 31 2.68 -11.96 -7.36
C ILE A 31 4.13 -12.19 -7.74
N ALA A 32 5.02 -11.36 -7.17
CA ALA A 32 6.44 -11.40 -7.47
C ALA A 32 7.16 -12.59 -6.82
N ALA A 33 8.35 -12.95 -7.33
CA ALA A 33 9.08 -14.13 -6.88
C ALA A 33 9.53 -14.06 -5.41
N ASP A 34 9.73 -12.85 -4.89
CA ASP A 34 10.11 -12.59 -3.50
C ASP A 34 8.92 -12.50 -2.52
N GLU A 35 7.67 -12.54 -3.02
CA GLU A 35 6.47 -12.57 -2.18
C GLU A 35 6.05 -14.00 -1.77
N THR A 36 6.97 -14.81 -1.26
CA THR A 36 6.81 -16.25 -0.98
C THR A 36 5.55 -16.58 -0.16
N HIS A 37 5.31 -15.79 0.89
CA HIS A 37 4.15 -15.97 1.78
C HIS A 37 2.78 -15.82 1.09
N ARG A 38 2.74 -15.19 -0.10
CA ARG A 38 1.51 -15.01 -0.87
C ARG A 38 1.24 -16.19 -1.79
N PHE A 39 2.25 -16.71 -2.48
CA PHE A 39 2.04 -17.82 -3.40
C PHE A 39 1.98 -19.18 -2.69
N GLU A 40 2.62 -19.36 -1.53
CA GLU A 40 2.46 -20.55 -0.71
C GLU A 40 1.01 -20.77 -0.23
N LYS A 41 0.26 -19.71 -0.07
CA LYS A 41 -1.17 -19.72 0.29
C LYS A 41 -2.10 -19.85 -0.92
N GLU A 42 -1.59 -19.68 -2.12
CA GLU A 42 -2.41 -19.76 -3.34
C GLU A 42 -2.61 -21.20 -3.75
N LYS A 43 -3.85 -21.65 -3.68
CA LYS A 43 -4.24 -23.04 -3.98
C LYS A 43 -5.26 -23.14 -5.12
N ARG A 44 -5.55 -22.06 -5.82
CA ARG A 44 -6.56 -22.07 -6.89
C ARG A 44 -5.97 -22.60 -8.20
N PRO A 45 -6.56 -23.66 -8.78
CA PRO A 45 -5.98 -24.34 -9.94
C PRO A 45 -5.99 -23.50 -11.22
N ASN A 46 -6.90 -22.51 -11.30
CA ASN A 46 -7.01 -21.62 -12.46
C ASN A 46 -6.16 -20.35 -12.36
N ARG A 47 -5.19 -20.29 -11.42
CA ARG A 47 -4.29 -19.17 -11.26
C ARG A 47 -2.89 -19.47 -11.76
N VAL A 48 -2.37 -18.53 -12.55
CA VAL A 48 -0.99 -18.52 -13.03
C VAL A 48 -0.28 -17.31 -12.41
N LEU A 49 0.95 -17.50 -11.96
CA LEU A 49 1.76 -16.48 -11.29
C LEU A 49 3.01 -16.19 -12.15
N PRO A 50 2.87 -15.46 -13.28
CA PRO A 50 3.96 -15.35 -14.26
C PRO A 50 5.22 -14.71 -13.67
N LEU A 51 5.12 -13.69 -12.83
CA LEU A 51 6.31 -13.05 -12.23
C LEU A 51 7.08 -14.03 -11.36
N ARG A 52 6.39 -14.84 -10.53
CA ARG A 52 7.02 -15.91 -9.77
C ARG A 52 7.70 -16.93 -10.67
N ASP A 53 6.99 -17.39 -11.71
CA ASP A 53 7.45 -18.45 -12.59
C ASP A 53 8.67 -18.01 -13.43
N TRP A 54 8.77 -16.72 -13.70
CA TRP A 54 9.92 -16.08 -14.38
C TRP A 54 11.03 -15.62 -13.43
N GLY A 55 10.86 -15.77 -12.11
CA GLY A 55 11.82 -15.33 -11.11
C GLY A 55 11.93 -13.82 -10.96
N ILE A 56 10.91 -13.07 -11.38
CA ILE A 56 10.91 -11.59 -11.33
C ILE A 56 10.48 -11.12 -9.93
N THR A 57 11.35 -10.35 -9.29
CA THR A 57 11.09 -9.73 -7.98
C THR A 57 10.25 -8.46 -8.10
N GLU A 58 9.72 -7.93 -6.96
CA GLU A 58 9.05 -6.62 -6.95
C GLU A 58 9.98 -5.50 -7.46
N ALA A 59 11.26 -5.55 -7.10
CA ALA A 59 12.26 -4.58 -7.56
C ALA A 59 12.49 -4.66 -9.07
N ASP A 60 12.60 -5.86 -9.64
CA ASP A 60 12.77 -6.07 -11.08
C ASP A 60 11.53 -5.56 -11.85
N ALA A 61 10.34 -5.84 -11.34
CA ALA A 61 9.09 -5.38 -11.93
C ALA A 61 8.98 -3.84 -11.93
N LEU A 62 9.38 -3.19 -10.83
CA LEU A 62 9.42 -1.73 -10.73
C LEU A 62 10.44 -1.14 -11.71
N GLN A 63 11.64 -1.70 -11.77
CA GLN A 63 12.67 -1.28 -12.71
C GLN A 63 12.22 -1.43 -14.17
N TYR A 64 11.56 -2.54 -14.49
CA TYR A 64 10.97 -2.74 -15.82
C TYR A 64 9.94 -1.64 -16.14
N CYS A 65 9.07 -1.29 -15.20
CA CYS A 65 8.13 -0.19 -15.40
C CYS A 65 8.84 1.13 -15.70
N TYR A 66 9.93 1.44 -14.99
CA TYR A 66 10.73 2.65 -15.26
C TYR A 66 11.37 2.63 -16.67
N THR A 67 11.86 1.48 -17.14
CA THR A 67 12.39 1.38 -18.52
C THR A 67 11.31 1.60 -19.59
N LYS A 68 10.05 1.37 -19.25
CA LYS A 68 8.89 1.63 -20.12
C LYS A 68 8.30 3.04 -19.96
N GLY A 69 8.93 3.90 -19.16
CA GLY A 69 8.50 5.27 -18.92
C GLY A 69 7.36 5.42 -17.90
N PHE A 70 6.96 4.33 -17.21
CA PHE A 70 5.99 4.41 -16.13
C PHE A 70 6.67 4.88 -14.85
N VAL A 71 6.35 6.10 -14.42
CA VAL A 71 6.88 6.71 -13.20
C VAL A 71 5.72 7.19 -12.33
N TRP A 72 5.72 6.78 -11.07
CA TRP A 72 4.73 7.27 -10.09
C TRP A 72 5.35 8.44 -9.32
N HIS A 73 4.84 9.62 -9.57
CA HIS A 73 5.29 10.83 -8.89
C HIS A 73 4.10 11.71 -8.52
N GLU A 74 4.28 12.53 -7.50
CA GLU A 74 3.32 13.54 -7.04
C GLU A 74 4.09 14.75 -6.51
N ASP A 75 3.70 15.94 -6.96
CA ASP A 75 4.37 17.21 -6.61
C ASP A 75 5.90 17.16 -6.79
N GLY A 76 6.36 16.52 -7.84
CA GLY A 76 7.79 16.37 -8.16
C GLY A 76 8.50 15.28 -7.35
N VAL A 77 7.81 14.58 -6.47
CA VAL A 77 8.37 13.53 -5.62
C VAL A 77 8.04 12.15 -6.20
N ARG A 78 9.05 11.29 -6.35
CA ARG A 78 8.86 9.90 -6.76
C ARG A 78 8.32 9.08 -5.60
N LEU A 79 7.11 8.52 -5.76
CA LEU A 79 6.41 7.87 -4.66
C LEU A 79 7.12 6.60 -4.15
N TYR A 80 7.77 5.81 -5.03
CA TYR A 80 8.50 4.62 -4.62
C TYR A 80 9.84 4.89 -3.93
N GLU A 81 10.33 6.13 -3.93
CA GLU A 81 11.47 6.56 -3.10
C GLU A 81 11.05 6.80 -1.65
N LEU A 82 9.77 7.12 -1.43
CA LEU A 82 9.21 7.43 -0.12
C LEU A 82 8.40 6.28 0.51
N LEU A 83 7.73 5.51 -0.35
CA LEU A 83 6.78 4.50 0.06
C LEU A 83 7.26 3.13 -0.43
N ASP A 84 7.19 2.14 0.43
CA ASP A 84 7.54 0.76 0.06
C ASP A 84 6.57 0.22 -1.01
N ARG A 85 5.36 0.79 -1.06
CA ARG A 85 4.37 0.53 -2.13
C ARG A 85 3.44 1.73 -2.32
N VAL A 86 3.07 2.00 -3.54
CA VAL A 86 2.05 3.01 -3.86
C VAL A 86 0.67 2.41 -3.60
N SER A 87 0.09 2.75 -2.46
CA SER A 87 -1.26 2.38 -2.04
C SER A 87 -2.13 3.63 -1.88
N CYS A 88 -3.43 3.46 -1.61
CA CYS A 88 -4.29 4.60 -1.32
C CYS A 88 -3.66 5.50 -0.25
N TRP A 89 -3.72 6.82 -0.43
CA TRP A 89 -3.15 7.79 0.50
C TRP A 89 -3.67 7.61 1.93
N CYS A 90 -4.93 7.20 2.11
CA CYS A 90 -5.58 6.94 3.40
C CYS A 90 -5.52 5.47 3.85
N CYS A 91 -4.62 4.65 3.27
CA CYS A 91 -4.54 3.23 3.61
C CYS A 91 -4.05 3.01 5.04
N GLY A 92 -4.89 2.41 5.88
CA GLY A 92 -4.56 2.08 7.28
C GLY A 92 -3.47 1.00 7.47
N ASN A 93 -2.98 0.40 6.37
CA ASN A 93 -1.91 -0.60 6.38
C ASN A 93 -0.52 0.00 6.10
N LYS A 94 -0.39 1.32 6.02
CA LYS A 94 0.94 1.95 5.88
C LYS A 94 1.77 1.70 7.12
N ASN A 95 3.06 1.41 6.92
CA ASN A 95 4.01 1.27 8.03
C ASN A 95 4.44 2.65 8.57
N LEU A 96 5.16 2.66 9.70
CA LEU A 96 5.58 3.92 10.34
C LEU A 96 6.55 4.73 9.48
N LYS A 97 7.43 4.08 8.74
CA LYS A 97 8.37 4.71 7.80
C LYS A 97 7.61 5.45 6.71
N GLU A 98 6.64 4.78 6.06
CA GLU A 98 5.80 5.38 5.04
C GLU A 98 5.00 6.58 5.58
N LEU A 99 4.42 6.46 6.78
CA LEU A 99 3.68 7.55 7.42
C LEU A 99 4.57 8.74 7.76
N LYS A 100 5.78 8.50 8.25
CA LYS A 100 6.76 9.56 8.49
C LYS A 100 7.20 10.24 7.20
N ASN A 101 7.43 9.48 6.13
CA ASN A 101 7.73 10.04 4.82
C ASN A 101 6.57 10.85 4.25
N MET A 102 5.32 10.40 4.45
CA MET A 102 4.15 11.21 4.08
C MET A 102 4.07 12.52 4.88
N TYR A 103 4.34 12.48 6.18
CA TYR A 103 4.37 13.69 7.01
C TYR A 103 5.41 14.70 6.52
N LEU A 104 6.61 14.23 6.15
CA LEU A 104 7.73 15.07 5.75
C LEU A 104 7.63 15.59 4.31
N TYR A 105 7.24 14.75 3.38
CA TYR A 105 7.40 14.98 1.94
C TYR A 105 6.07 15.10 1.18
N LEU A 106 4.95 14.72 1.80
CA LEU A 106 3.62 14.79 1.21
C LEU A 106 2.63 15.48 2.17
N PRO A 107 2.90 16.74 2.58
CA PRO A 107 2.14 17.44 3.60
C PRO A 107 0.65 17.60 3.24
N TRP A 108 0.34 17.66 1.96
CA TRP A 108 -1.03 17.71 1.48
C TRP A 108 -1.84 16.47 1.87
N TYR A 109 -1.27 15.28 1.69
CA TYR A 109 -1.92 14.04 2.11
C TYR A 109 -1.95 13.89 3.62
N TRP A 110 -0.93 14.39 4.32
CA TRP A 110 -0.93 14.41 5.78
C TRP A 110 -2.07 15.28 6.33
N LYS A 111 -2.32 16.44 5.74
CA LYS A 111 -3.46 17.29 6.06
C LYS A 111 -4.79 16.54 5.89
N LYS A 112 -4.98 15.89 4.75
CA LYS A 112 -6.18 15.07 4.49
C LYS A 112 -6.35 13.93 5.51
N LEU A 113 -5.26 13.29 5.96
CA LEU A 113 -5.33 12.26 7.00
C LEU A 113 -5.81 12.85 8.34
N LYS A 114 -5.36 14.05 8.70
CA LYS A 114 -5.87 14.74 9.90
C LYS A 114 -7.35 15.08 9.79
N GLU A 115 -7.79 15.58 8.65
CA GLU A 115 -9.20 15.86 8.39
C GLU A 115 -10.07 14.59 8.49
N LEU A 116 -9.59 13.45 7.99
CA LEU A 116 -10.28 12.18 8.17
C LEU A 116 -10.30 11.73 9.64
N GLN A 117 -9.23 11.94 10.39
CA GLN A 117 -9.17 11.58 11.81
C GLN A 117 -10.18 12.37 12.64
N LEU A 118 -10.44 13.64 12.30
CA LEU A 118 -11.46 14.45 12.97
C LEU A 118 -12.89 13.88 12.82
N ASN A 119 -13.13 13.07 11.81
CA ASN A 119 -14.43 12.44 11.55
C ASN A 119 -14.57 11.03 12.16
N THR A 120 -13.58 10.58 12.97
CA THR A 120 -13.64 9.25 13.61
C THR A 120 -12.80 9.21 14.89
N ASP A 121 -13.39 8.61 15.94
CA ASP A 121 -12.69 8.35 17.21
C ASP A 121 -11.78 7.11 17.13
N ARG A 122 -11.81 6.37 16.02
CA ARG A 122 -10.97 5.18 15.87
C ARG A 122 -9.52 5.56 15.63
N PRO A 123 -8.57 4.96 16.37
CA PRO A 123 -7.16 5.21 16.14
C PRO A 123 -6.74 4.72 14.75
N TYR A 124 -5.80 5.42 14.13
CA TYR A 124 -5.23 4.98 12.85
C TYR A 124 -4.43 3.67 13.01
N ARG A 125 -3.64 3.58 14.07
CA ARG A 125 -2.88 2.37 14.44
C ARG A 125 -3.63 1.58 15.48
N ARG A 126 -4.33 0.53 15.07
CA ARG A 126 -5.16 -0.29 15.97
C ARG A 126 -4.39 -0.90 17.14
N ASN A 127 -3.17 -1.36 16.88
CA ASN A 127 -2.39 -2.09 17.89
C ASN A 127 -1.81 -1.19 18.97
N SER A 128 -1.40 0.05 18.60
CA SER A 128 -0.83 1.02 19.56
C SER A 128 -1.85 2.04 20.06
N GLY A 129 -3.04 2.09 19.45
CA GLY A 129 -4.05 3.09 19.79
C GLY A 129 -3.74 4.49 19.26
N GLU A 130 -2.67 4.68 18.47
CA GLU A 130 -2.24 5.98 17.99
C GLU A 130 -3.17 6.53 16.90
N THR A 131 -3.61 7.76 17.09
CA THR A 131 -4.28 8.58 16.08
C THR A 131 -3.27 9.24 15.14
N ILE A 132 -3.74 9.89 14.07
CA ILE A 132 -2.85 10.70 13.19
C ILE A 132 -2.21 11.85 13.95
N PHE A 133 -2.89 12.41 14.94
CA PHE A 133 -2.34 13.49 15.78
C PHE A 133 -1.22 12.99 16.69
N ASP A 134 -1.38 11.81 17.31
CA ASP A 134 -0.34 11.20 18.14
C ASP A 134 0.91 10.88 17.31
N LEU A 135 0.72 10.38 16.08
CA LEU A 135 1.81 10.13 15.15
C LEU A 135 2.53 11.42 14.74
N GLU A 136 1.80 12.51 14.51
CA GLU A 136 2.40 13.82 14.21
C GLU A 136 3.30 14.28 15.35
N GLU A 137 2.82 14.23 16.60
CA GLU A 137 3.60 14.62 17.77
C GLU A 137 4.80 13.69 17.99
N ARG A 138 4.66 12.41 17.73
CA ARG A 138 5.77 11.47 17.73
C ARG A 138 6.85 11.86 16.72
N PHE A 139 6.47 12.13 15.47
CA PHE A 139 7.41 12.49 14.41
C PHE A 139 8.11 13.82 14.68
N LYS A 140 7.40 14.83 15.24
CA LYS A 140 8.01 16.08 15.69
C LYS A 140 9.10 15.85 16.74
N ARG A 141 8.81 15.04 17.77
CA ARG A 141 9.78 14.69 18.81
C ARG A 141 11.01 13.97 18.26
N GLU A 142 10.80 13.00 17.37
CA GLU A 142 11.89 12.27 16.72
C GLU A 142 12.79 13.16 15.84
N MET A 143 12.27 14.27 15.32
CA MET A 143 13.05 15.24 14.54
C MET A 143 13.87 16.19 15.43
N GLN A 144 13.37 16.52 16.63
CA GLN A 144 14.07 17.38 17.58
C GLN A 144 15.25 16.69 18.30
N GLN A 145 15.26 15.36 18.29
CA GLN A 145 16.31 14.53 18.93
C GLN A 145 17.49 14.20 18.02
N LYS A 146 17.47 14.64 16.76
CA LYS A 146 18.55 14.50 15.78
C LYS A 146 19.33 15.79 15.62
#